data_1d9b9f7f07b12f5f6dcbc431e9c0276a
#
_entry.id   1d9b9f7f07b12f5f6dcbc431e9c0276a
#
_cell.length_a   1.000
_cell.length_b   1.000
_cell.length_c   1.000
_cell.angle_alpha   90.00
_cell.angle_beta   90.00
_cell.angle_gamma   90.00
#
_symmetry.space_group_name_H-M   'P 1'
#
loop_
_entity.id
_entity.type
_entity.pdbx_description
1 polymer ?
#
loop_
_entity_poly.entity_id
_entity_poly.type
_entity_poly.pdbx_seq_one_letter_code
_entity_poly.pdbx_strand_id
1 'polypeptide(L)'
;MALRYLALGDSYTIGEGVAEQGRWPVQLSAALRAAGVDIADPQIIATTGWTTDELDAGIDAAAPQGPFDLVTLLIGVNNQYRGRSVDEYRTQFSALLQRALGFAGQRAQRVLVLAIPDWGVTPFA
;
A
#
# COMPACT_ATOMS: atom_id res chain seq x y z
N MET A 1 3.07 -15.77 -18.17
CA MET A 1 2.07 -14.80 -17.72
C MET A 1 2.71 -13.86 -16.71
N ALA A 2 2.40 -12.57 -16.80
CA ALA A 2 2.94 -11.59 -15.87
C ALA A 2 2.40 -11.83 -14.46
N LEU A 3 3.27 -11.69 -13.47
CA LEU A 3 2.88 -11.68 -12.07
C LEU A 3 2.03 -10.44 -11.78
N ARG A 4 1.11 -10.56 -10.84
CA ARG A 4 0.17 -9.50 -10.49
C ARG A 4 0.58 -8.85 -9.16
N TYR A 5 0.54 -7.52 -9.14
CA TYR A 5 0.96 -6.73 -7.99
C TYR A 5 -0.17 -5.80 -7.55
N LEU A 6 -0.46 -5.78 -6.25
CA LEU A 6 -1.44 -4.89 -5.61
C LEU A 6 -0.73 -3.99 -4.61
N ALA A 7 -0.84 -2.68 -4.78
CA ALA A 7 -0.24 -1.70 -3.87
C ALA A 7 -1.34 -0.96 -3.12
N LEU A 8 -1.34 -1.08 -1.79
CA LEU A 8 -2.32 -0.49 -0.89
C LEU A 8 -1.68 0.63 -0.07
N GLY A 9 -2.31 1.80 -0.01
CA GLY A 9 -1.71 2.89 0.73
C GLY A 9 -2.48 4.20 0.71
N ASP A 10 -1.73 5.30 0.73
CA ASP A 10 -2.22 6.68 0.79
C ASP A 10 -1.47 7.57 -0.21
N SER A 11 -1.26 8.84 0.10
CA SER A 11 -0.56 9.78 -0.77
C SER A 11 0.86 9.32 -1.14
N TYR A 12 1.54 8.63 -0.24
CA TYR A 12 2.88 8.10 -0.54
C TYR A 12 2.85 7.00 -1.59
N THR A 13 1.77 6.24 -1.67
CA THR A 13 1.61 5.15 -2.64
C THR A 13 1.03 5.64 -3.96
N ILE A 14 0.00 6.50 -3.91
CA ILE A 14 -0.56 7.08 -5.13
C ILE A 14 0.42 8.07 -5.78
N GLY A 15 1.38 8.60 -5.03
CA GLY A 15 2.39 9.50 -5.54
C GLY A 15 1.86 10.90 -5.83
N GLU A 16 1.24 11.53 -4.82
CA GLU A 16 0.75 12.89 -4.94
C GLU A 16 1.84 13.83 -5.44
N GLY A 17 1.54 14.59 -6.48
CA GLY A 17 2.48 15.53 -7.08
C GLY A 17 3.57 14.88 -7.94
N VAL A 18 3.50 13.57 -8.17
CA VAL A 18 4.48 12.80 -8.93
C VAL A 18 3.81 12.23 -10.17
N ALA A 19 4.51 12.25 -11.31
CA ALA A 19 4.03 11.57 -12.51
C ALA A 19 3.85 10.08 -12.27
N GLU A 20 2.94 9.44 -13.00
CA GLU A 20 2.60 8.03 -12.82
C GLU A 20 3.83 7.13 -12.78
N GLN A 21 4.78 7.34 -13.70
CA GLN A 21 6.01 6.54 -13.77
C GLN A 21 6.94 6.78 -12.58
N GLY A 22 6.77 7.89 -11.86
CA GLY A 22 7.56 8.22 -10.68
C GLY A 22 7.01 7.65 -9.38
N ARG A 23 5.80 7.07 -9.38
CA ARG A 23 5.21 6.45 -8.21
C ARG A 23 6.05 5.24 -7.79
N TRP A 24 6.32 5.10 -6.48
CA TRP A 24 7.23 4.04 -6.04
C TRP A 24 6.74 2.62 -6.41
N PRO A 25 5.42 2.28 -6.37
CA PRO A 25 5.01 0.95 -6.81
C PRO A 25 5.28 0.70 -8.29
N VAL A 26 5.12 1.71 -9.13
CA VAL A 26 5.42 1.62 -10.56
C VAL A 26 6.93 1.46 -10.77
N GLN A 27 7.75 2.20 -10.03
CA GLN A 27 9.21 2.04 -10.07
C GLN A 27 9.63 0.66 -9.61
N LEU A 28 8.99 0.10 -8.58
CA LEU A 28 9.29 -1.25 -8.11
C LEU A 28 9.02 -2.28 -9.20
N SER A 29 7.86 -2.20 -9.87
CA SER A 29 7.55 -3.10 -10.98
C SER A 29 8.57 -2.99 -12.10
N ALA A 30 8.96 -1.77 -12.46
CA ALA A 30 9.97 -1.53 -13.50
C ALA A 30 11.32 -2.12 -13.11
N ALA A 31 11.74 -1.96 -11.86
CA ALA A 31 13.00 -2.50 -11.36
C ALA A 31 12.99 -4.04 -11.36
N LEU A 32 11.88 -4.65 -10.97
CA LEU A 32 11.75 -6.10 -10.99
C LEU A 32 11.80 -6.63 -12.42
N ARG A 33 11.13 -5.97 -13.36
CA ARG A 33 11.21 -6.34 -14.78
C ARG A 33 12.65 -6.25 -15.30
N ALA A 34 13.36 -5.19 -14.93
CA ALA A 34 14.76 -5.02 -15.32
C ALA A 34 15.66 -6.14 -14.74
N ALA A 35 15.27 -6.70 -13.60
CA ALA A 35 15.97 -7.82 -12.97
C ALA A 35 15.53 -9.19 -13.51
N GLY A 36 14.66 -9.24 -14.51
CA GLY A 36 14.21 -10.47 -15.16
C GLY A 36 12.91 -11.04 -14.61
N VAL A 37 12.21 -10.32 -13.74
CA VAL A 37 10.92 -10.77 -13.20
C VAL A 37 9.80 -10.24 -14.10
N ASP A 38 8.98 -11.13 -14.63
CA ASP A 38 7.83 -10.76 -15.47
C ASP A 38 6.66 -10.37 -14.58
N ILE A 39 6.60 -9.10 -14.21
CA ILE A 39 5.58 -8.54 -13.35
C ILE A 39 4.88 -7.36 -14.05
N ALA A 40 3.56 -7.34 -13.98
CA ALA A 40 2.76 -6.25 -14.54
C ALA A 40 2.86 -4.99 -13.67
N ASP A 41 2.43 -3.86 -14.22
CA ASP A 41 2.27 -2.65 -13.43
C ASP A 41 1.26 -2.88 -12.32
N PRO A 42 1.43 -2.22 -11.15
CA PRO A 42 0.55 -2.47 -10.01
C PRO A 42 -0.87 -1.96 -10.23
N GLN A 43 -1.83 -2.69 -9.67
CA GLN A 43 -3.10 -2.09 -9.32
C GLN A 43 -2.90 -1.30 -8.03
N ILE A 44 -3.20 -0.02 -8.05
CA ILE A 44 -3.00 0.86 -6.90
C ILE A 44 -4.36 1.20 -6.30
N ILE A 45 -4.51 0.91 -5.00
CA ILE A 45 -5.66 1.34 -4.19
C ILE A 45 -5.09 2.23 -3.10
N ALA A 46 -5.09 3.52 -3.37
CA ALA A 46 -4.49 4.52 -2.50
C ALA A 46 -5.01 5.90 -2.87
N THR A 47 -5.21 6.74 -1.88
CA THR A 47 -5.65 8.13 -2.09
C THR A 47 -4.99 9.04 -1.07
N THR A 48 -4.71 10.26 -1.48
CA THR A 48 -4.18 11.30 -0.61
C THR A 48 -5.07 11.48 0.62
N GLY A 49 -4.47 11.50 1.79
CA GLY A 49 -5.15 11.76 3.05
C GLY A 49 -5.77 10.54 3.72
N TRP A 50 -5.73 9.38 3.10
CA TRP A 50 -6.38 8.19 3.66
C TRP A 50 -5.74 7.74 4.98
N THR A 51 -6.59 7.44 5.94
CA THR A 51 -6.27 6.70 7.15
C THR A 51 -6.55 5.21 6.93
N THR A 52 -6.28 4.40 7.95
CA THR A 52 -6.45 2.93 7.85
C THR A 52 -7.90 2.53 7.54
N ASP A 53 -8.88 3.15 8.17
CA ASP A 53 -10.29 2.86 7.91
C ASP A 53 -10.73 3.33 6.52
N GLU A 54 -10.20 4.46 6.05
CA GLU A 54 -10.51 4.97 4.71
C GLU A 54 -9.92 4.07 3.63
N LEU A 55 -8.71 3.55 3.83
CA LEU A 55 -8.13 2.56 2.93
C LEU A 55 -8.98 1.29 2.89
N ASP A 56 -9.45 0.82 4.04
CA ASP A 56 -10.30 -0.36 4.12
C ASP A 56 -11.59 -0.17 3.30
N ALA A 57 -12.23 0.98 3.42
CA ALA A 57 -13.40 1.33 2.61
C ALA A 57 -13.06 1.42 1.11
N GLY A 58 -11.89 1.96 0.78
CA GLY A 58 -11.42 2.03 -0.61
C GLY A 58 -11.19 0.66 -1.24
N ILE A 59 -10.69 -0.29 -0.46
CA ILE A 59 -10.53 -1.68 -0.91
C ILE A 59 -11.90 -2.30 -1.19
N ASP A 60 -12.87 -2.08 -0.32
CA ASP A 60 -14.24 -2.56 -0.54
C ASP A 60 -14.83 -1.99 -1.83
N ALA A 61 -14.65 -0.70 -2.07
CA ALA A 61 -15.16 -0.03 -3.27
C ALA A 61 -14.49 -0.54 -4.55
N ALA A 62 -13.18 -0.78 -4.51
CA ALA A 62 -12.41 -1.24 -5.66
C ALA A 62 -12.61 -2.74 -5.93
N ALA A 63 -12.94 -3.52 -4.89
CA ALA A 63 -13.16 -4.97 -4.96
C ALA A 63 -12.08 -5.69 -5.79
N PRO A 64 -10.78 -5.56 -5.43
CA PRO A 64 -9.73 -6.15 -6.24
C PRO A 64 -9.86 -7.67 -6.29
N GLN A 65 -9.59 -8.24 -7.45
CA GLN A 65 -9.76 -9.66 -7.70
C GLN A 65 -8.40 -10.36 -7.63
N GLY A 66 -8.15 -11.04 -6.52
CA GLY A 66 -6.94 -11.85 -6.32
C GLY A 66 -7.07 -13.24 -6.93
N PRO A 67 -6.08 -14.11 -6.68
CA PRO A 67 -4.90 -13.79 -5.89
C PRO A 67 -3.90 -12.89 -6.62
N PHE A 68 -3.11 -12.16 -5.85
CA PHE A 68 -1.98 -11.37 -6.35
C PHE A 68 -0.67 -12.06 -5.95
N ASP A 69 0.36 -11.87 -6.77
CA ASP A 69 1.67 -12.47 -6.52
C ASP A 69 2.52 -11.62 -5.58
N LEU A 70 2.22 -10.34 -5.48
CA LEU A 70 2.86 -9.41 -4.55
C LEU A 70 1.81 -8.41 -4.07
N VAL A 71 1.78 -8.16 -2.77
CA VAL A 71 0.95 -7.12 -2.16
C VAL A 71 1.83 -6.26 -1.27
N THR A 72 1.78 -4.95 -1.45
CA THR A 72 2.47 -4.01 -0.55
C THR A 72 1.46 -3.19 0.22
N LEU A 73 1.78 -2.89 1.48
CA LEU A 73 0.93 -2.12 2.39
C LEU A 73 1.77 -1.03 3.06
N LEU A 74 1.41 0.23 2.81
CA LEU A 74 2.03 1.40 3.41
C LEU A 74 0.93 2.37 3.81
N ILE A 75 0.60 2.41 5.10
CA ILE A 75 -0.51 3.24 5.60
C ILE A 75 -0.25 3.63 7.06
N GLY A 76 -0.72 4.80 7.47
CA GLY A 76 -0.70 5.20 8.86
C GLY A 76 -0.21 6.61 9.11
N VAL A 77 0.46 7.26 8.17
CA VAL A 77 0.97 8.63 8.35
C VAL A 77 -0.19 9.60 8.63
N ASN A 78 -1.33 9.42 7.98
CA ASN A 78 -2.49 10.29 8.19
C ASN A 78 -3.18 10.01 9.53
N ASN A 79 -3.13 8.78 10.02
CA ASN A 79 -3.55 8.47 11.40
C ASN A 79 -2.70 9.25 12.40
N GLN A 80 -1.40 9.26 12.23
CA GLN A 80 -0.48 10.03 13.06
C GLN A 80 -0.74 11.54 12.95
N TYR A 81 -0.85 12.03 11.74
CA TYR A 81 -1.09 13.46 11.48
C TYR A 81 -2.39 13.94 12.12
N ARG A 82 -3.47 13.15 12.06
CA ARG A 82 -4.75 13.49 12.67
C ARG A 82 -4.81 13.22 14.18
N GLY A 83 -3.75 12.71 14.78
CA GLY A 83 -3.68 12.43 16.20
C GLY A 83 -4.59 11.30 16.66
N ARG A 84 -4.90 10.34 15.80
CA ARG A 84 -5.76 9.21 16.13
C ARG A 84 -5.02 8.22 17.03
N SER A 85 -5.76 7.45 17.83
CA SER A 85 -5.16 6.59 18.84
C SER A 85 -4.33 5.46 18.23
N VAL A 86 -3.24 5.10 18.90
CA VAL A 86 -2.38 3.98 18.50
C VAL A 86 -3.14 2.66 18.57
N ASP A 87 -4.01 2.48 19.56
CA ASP A 87 -4.80 1.25 19.70
C ASP A 87 -5.77 1.07 18.54
N GLU A 88 -6.44 2.13 18.12
CA GLU A 88 -7.31 2.13 16.94
C GLU A 88 -6.50 1.78 15.69
N TYR A 89 -5.34 2.41 15.51
CA TYR A 89 -4.45 2.12 14.39
C TYR A 89 -4.03 0.65 14.37
N ARG A 90 -3.63 0.11 15.52
CA ARG A 90 -3.20 -1.29 15.63
C ARG A 90 -4.30 -2.25 15.20
N THR A 91 -5.53 -2.02 15.66
CA THR A 91 -6.68 -2.85 15.30
C THR A 91 -6.97 -2.77 13.81
N GLN A 92 -7.02 -1.57 13.27
CA GLN A 92 -7.34 -1.36 11.85
C GLN A 92 -6.21 -1.83 10.95
N PHE A 93 -4.95 -1.60 11.33
CA PHE A 93 -3.81 -2.09 10.57
C PHE A 93 -3.76 -3.62 10.54
N SER A 94 -4.04 -4.28 11.66
CA SER A 94 -4.10 -5.74 11.72
C SER A 94 -5.16 -6.29 10.76
N ALA A 95 -6.31 -5.65 10.68
CA ALA A 95 -7.37 -6.05 9.75
C ALA A 95 -6.91 -5.87 8.28
N LEU A 96 -6.25 -4.76 7.98
CA LEU A 96 -5.70 -4.51 6.64
C LEU A 96 -4.62 -5.53 6.28
N LEU A 97 -3.77 -5.89 7.22
CA LEU A 97 -2.74 -6.90 7.00
C LEU A 97 -3.37 -8.27 6.69
N GLN A 98 -4.43 -8.63 7.39
CA GLN A 98 -5.17 -9.87 7.09
C GLN A 98 -5.78 -9.83 5.69
N ARG A 99 -6.31 -8.68 5.26
CA ARG A 99 -6.81 -8.53 3.89
C ARG A 99 -5.69 -8.67 2.87
N ALA A 100 -4.53 -8.05 3.13
CA ALA A 100 -3.36 -8.17 2.25
C ALA A 100 -2.92 -9.62 2.11
N LEU A 101 -2.87 -10.36 3.21
CA LEU A 101 -2.56 -11.79 3.20
C LEU A 101 -3.57 -12.57 2.36
N GLY A 102 -4.87 -12.27 2.50
CA GLY A 102 -5.91 -12.88 1.70
C GLY A 102 -5.72 -12.62 0.20
N PHE A 103 -5.40 -11.39 -0.18
CA PHE A 103 -5.13 -11.04 -1.57
C PHE A 103 -3.88 -11.74 -2.12
N ALA A 104 -2.92 -12.04 -1.27
CA ALA A 104 -1.71 -12.78 -1.65
C ALA A 104 -1.88 -14.30 -1.58
N GLY A 105 -3.11 -14.79 -1.44
CA GLY A 105 -3.39 -16.23 -1.33
C GLY A 105 -2.86 -16.83 -0.04
N GLN A 106 -2.85 -16.07 1.05
CA GLN A 106 -2.33 -16.45 2.37
C GLN A 106 -0.81 -16.73 2.36
N ARG A 107 -0.09 -16.17 1.39
CA ARG A 107 1.37 -16.33 1.29
C ARG A 107 2.07 -15.14 1.95
N ALA A 108 2.46 -15.26 3.21
CA ALA A 108 3.10 -14.18 3.96
C ALA A 108 4.35 -13.63 3.27
N GLN A 109 5.11 -14.49 2.59
CA GLN A 109 6.32 -14.10 1.87
C GLN A 109 6.03 -13.23 0.64
N ARG A 110 4.79 -13.07 0.26
CA ARG A 110 4.35 -12.24 -0.88
C ARG A 110 3.71 -10.93 -0.42
N VAL A 111 3.76 -10.63 0.87
CA VAL A 111 3.26 -9.38 1.44
C VAL A 111 4.42 -8.61 2.03
N LEU A 112 4.60 -7.36 1.58
CA LEU A 112 5.59 -6.43 2.11
C LEU A 112 4.87 -5.30 2.83
N VAL A 113 5.23 -5.10 4.09
CA VAL A 113 4.76 -3.94 4.87
C VAL A 113 5.88 -2.93 4.92
N LEU A 114 5.61 -1.72 4.44
CA LEU A 114 6.58 -0.63 4.49
C LEU A 114 6.31 0.24 5.70
N ALA A 115 7.38 0.64 6.39
CA ALA A 115 7.27 1.56 7.51
C ALA A 115 6.83 2.94 7.01
N ILE A 116 5.93 3.58 7.76
CA ILE A 116 5.56 4.96 7.45
C ILE A 116 6.74 5.88 7.72
N PRO A 117 6.88 6.99 6.95
CA PRO A 117 7.89 7.99 7.24
C PRO A 117 7.65 8.60 8.63
N ASP A 118 8.74 8.96 9.32
CA ASP A 118 8.63 9.68 10.59
C ASP A 118 8.30 11.16 10.30
N TRP A 119 7.00 11.43 10.21
CA TRP A 119 6.51 12.77 9.94
C TRP A 119 6.99 13.77 11.00
N GLY A 120 7.16 13.32 12.26
CA GLY A 120 7.55 14.18 13.38
C GLY A 120 8.93 14.80 13.24
N VAL A 121 9.82 14.24 12.39
CA VAL A 121 11.16 14.79 12.14
C VAL A 121 11.20 15.74 10.94
N THR A 122 10.07 15.98 10.28
CA THR A 122 9.99 16.88 9.12
C THR A 122 9.73 18.32 9.55
N PRO A 123 10.05 19.32 8.69
CA PRO A 123 9.75 20.72 9.01
C PRO A 123 8.25 21.03 9.10
N PHE A 124 7.40 20.10 8.72
CA PHE A 124 5.93 20.25 8.76
C PHE A 124 5.31 19.72 10.05
N ALA A 125 6.12 19.15 10.94
CA ALA A 125 5.64 18.60 12.21
C ALA A 125 5.29 19.70 13.22
#